data_0b13dfce7859c3acd8735920cb097f7c
#
_entry.id   0b13dfce7859c3acd8735920cb097f7c
#
_cell.length_a   1.000
_cell.length_b   1.000
_cell.length_c   1.000
_cell.angle_alpha   90.00
_cell.angle_beta   90.00
_cell.angle_gamma   90.00
#
_symmetry.space_group_name_H-M   'P 1'
#
loop_
_entity.id
_entity.type
_entity.pdbx_description
1 polymer ?
#
loop_
_entity_poly.entity_id
_entity_poly.type
_entity_poly.pdbx_seq_one_letter_code
_entity_poly.pdbx_strand_id
1 'polypeptide(L)'
;DAEEIVAGKKTLLQISSENKLKLAAEFFYDEKIIRQFGTVSFLVSDLPLQDEEMLNKVLNIPELFYTVLTPKDESKKRLSQLSKAGKRYALLLDDNITELNFKLSSRYSDDKIKKSIKEIVGTFYNAVFFIIDDRSDLFESEKFPLIQSELLKRGIKLTLSSKLETLTSSKVNAEDKFQDFMLTVKKNDEKVLVVSANDYLTISELIPSYRKIGYKFIYPGDIIIKR
;
A
#
# COMPACT_ATOMS: atom_id res chain seq x y z
N ASP A 1 -20.55 -29.81 21.60
CA ASP A 1 -20.33 -29.86 20.14
C ASP A 1 -21.04 -28.70 19.46
N ALA A 2 -20.44 -28.15 18.42
CA ALA A 2 -21.04 -27.14 17.57
C ALA A 2 -21.05 -27.67 16.12
N GLU A 3 -22.19 -27.55 15.47
CA GLU A 3 -22.37 -27.96 14.08
C GLU A 3 -22.89 -26.80 13.26
N GLU A 4 -22.29 -26.56 12.11
CA GLU A 4 -22.74 -25.57 11.14
C GLU A 4 -23.21 -26.29 9.88
N ILE A 5 -24.47 -26.06 9.53
CA ILE A 5 -25.09 -26.64 8.33
C ILE A 5 -25.45 -25.49 7.39
N VAL A 6 -24.79 -25.47 6.22
CA VAL A 6 -25.06 -24.49 5.17
C VAL A 6 -25.93 -25.14 4.09
N ALA A 7 -27.13 -24.63 3.92
CA ALA A 7 -28.08 -25.13 2.91
C ALA A 7 -28.70 -23.94 2.16
N GLY A 8 -28.32 -23.76 0.90
CA GLY A 8 -28.78 -22.65 0.08
C GLY A 8 -28.36 -21.29 0.62
N LYS A 9 -29.30 -20.38 0.90
CA LYS A 9 -29.06 -19.06 1.46
C LYS A 9 -29.19 -18.99 2.99
N LYS A 10 -29.20 -20.15 3.67
CA LYS A 10 -29.38 -20.25 5.11
C LYS A 10 -28.21 -20.95 5.75
N THR A 11 -27.80 -20.48 6.92
CA THR A 11 -26.84 -21.15 7.79
C THR A 11 -27.54 -21.47 9.10
N LEU A 12 -27.57 -22.74 9.50
CA LEU A 12 -28.06 -23.20 10.77
C LEU A 12 -26.87 -23.51 11.68
N LEU A 13 -26.77 -22.80 12.79
CA LEU A 13 -25.81 -23.09 13.85
C LEU A 13 -26.50 -23.82 14.98
N GLN A 14 -26.03 -25.01 15.33
CA GLN A 14 -26.51 -25.79 16.46
C GLN A 14 -25.39 -25.99 17.47
N ILE A 15 -25.67 -25.70 18.72
CA ILE A 15 -24.77 -25.95 19.83
C ILE A 15 -25.41 -26.94 20.79
N SER A 16 -24.77 -28.09 21.01
CA SER A 16 -25.26 -29.16 21.87
C SER A 16 -24.26 -29.45 23.00
N SER A 17 -24.77 -29.79 24.17
CA SER A 17 -23.97 -30.28 25.30
C SER A 17 -24.71 -31.47 25.91
N GLU A 18 -23.95 -32.56 26.18
CA GLU A 18 -24.53 -33.79 26.73
C GLU A 18 -25.70 -34.35 25.91
N ASN A 19 -25.60 -34.33 24.59
CA ASN A 19 -26.63 -34.71 23.63
C ASN A 19 -27.95 -33.93 23.73
N LYS A 20 -27.90 -32.73 24.39
CA LYS A 20 -29.06 -31.82 24.45
C LYS A 20 -28.74 -30.57 23.64
N LEU A 21 -29.61 -30.20 22.73
CA LEU A 21 -29.55 -28.94 22.01
C LEU A 21 -29.65 -27.78 22.99
N LYS A 22 -28.64 -26.93 23.02
CA LYS A 22 -28.57 -25.73 23.89
C LYS A 22 -28.94 -24.46 23.13
N LEU A 23 -28.54 -24.38 21.85
CA LEU A 23 -28.83 -23.24 21.00
C LEU A 23 -29.04 -23.73 19.57
N ALA A 24 -30.06 -23.22 18.91
CA ALA A 24 -30.19 -23.26 17.45
C ALA A 24 -30.41 -21.83 16.96
N ALA A 25 -29.54 -21.40 16.05
CA ALA A 25 -29.65 -20.09 15.42
C ALA A 25 -29.69 -20.25 13.90
N GLU A 26 -30.67 -19.67 13.27
CA GLU A 26 -30.78 -19.66 11.81
C GLU A 26 -30.40 -18.29 11.28
N PHE A 27 -29.42 -18.26 10.39
CA PHE A 27 -28.95 -17.04 9.73
C PHE A 27 -29.46 -17.00 8.29
N PHE A 28 -30.01 -15.87 7.92
CA PHE A 28 -30.50 -15.62 6.58
C PHE A 28 -29.65 -14.58 5.89
N TYR A 29 -29.44 -14.76 4.60
CA TYR A 29 -28.88 -13.70 3.78
C TYR A 29 -29.98 -12.66 3.50
N ASP A 30 -29.80 -11.45 4.06
CA ASP A 30 -30.70 -10.33 3.76
C ASP A 30 -30.15 -9.58 2.53
N GLU A 31 -30.81 -9.71 1.40
CA GLU A 31 -30.43 -9.05 0.14
C GLU A 31 -30.53 -7.53 0.21
N LYS A 32 -31.20 -6.97 1.21
CA LYS A 32 -31.32 -5.54 1.45
C LYS A 32 -30.09 -4.99 2.18
N ILE A 33 -29.34 -5.84 2.87
CA ILE A 33 -28.09 -5.45 3.54
C ILE A 33 -26.95 -5.51 2.51
N ILE A 34 -26.76 -4.42 1.80
CA ILE A 34 -25.66 -4.29 0.86
C ILE A 34 -24.41 -3.90 1.66
N ARG A 35 -23.59 -4.90 2.01
CA ARG A 35 -22.25 -4.70 2.61
C ARG A 35 -21.21 -4.48 1.51
N GLN A 36 -21.38 -3.42 0.72
CA GLN A 36 -20.42 -3.05 -0.30
C GLN A 36 -19.95 -1.62 -0.02
N PHE A 37 -18.80 -1.54 0.61
CA PHE A 37 -18.04 -0.31 0.76
C PHE A 37 -16.99 -0.19 -0.35
N GLY A 38 -16.17 0.85 -0.26
CA GLY A 38 -15.11 1.05 -1.25
C GLY A 38 -13.93 0.10 -1.09
N THR A 39 -12.96 0.32 -1.94
CA THR A 39 -11.71 -0.45 -2.00
C THR A 39 -10.56 0.44 -1.52
N VAL A 40 -9.75 -0.08 -0.63
CA VAL A 40 -8.58 0.62 -0.05
C VAL A 40 -7.33 -0.21 -0.31
N SER A 41 -6.23 0.46 -0.56
CA SER A 41 -4.91 -0.16 -0.63
C SER A 41 -3.87 0.69 0.11
N PHE A 42 -2.77 0.08 0.53
CA PHE A 42 -1.78 0.72 1.37
C PHE A 42 -0.41 0.80 0.69
N LEU A 43 0.17 1.99 0.77
CA LEU A 43 1.57 2.26 0.51
C LEU A 43 2.24 2.59 1.84
N VAL A 44 3.15 1.76 2.30
CA VAL A 44 3.84 1.93 3.59
C VAL A 44 5.17 2.63 3.35
N SER A 45 5.27 3.87 3.81
CA SER A 45 6.48 4.72 3.73
C SER A 45 7.32 4.63 5.01
N ASP A 46 8.44 5.33 5.01
CA ASP A 46 9.33 5.52 6.17
C ASP A 46 9.73 4.20 6.85
N LEU A 47 10.06 3.20 6.02
CA LEU A 47 10.53 1.91 6.54
C LEU A 47 11.77 2.10 7.40
N PRO A 48 11.83 1.47 8.58
CA PRO A 48 12.99 1.51 9.48
C PRO A 48 14.13 0.64 8.95
N LEU A 49 14.75 1.04 7.84
CA LEU A 49 15.73 0.24 7.10
C LEU A 49 16.99 -0.09 7.91
N GLN A 50 17.30 0.69 8.95
CA GLN A 50 18.45 0.48 9.84
C GLN A 50 18.08 -0.36 11.09
N ASP A 51 16.79 -0.46 11.43
CA ASP A 51 16.29 -1.25 12.54
C ASP A 51 15.72 -2.56 12.01
N GLU A 52 16.50 -3.63 12.13
CA GLU A 52 16.15 -4.96 11.62
C GLU A 52 14.92 -5.56 12.32
N GLU A 53 14.78 -5.36 13.62
CA GLU A 53 13.66 -5.89 14.39
C GLU A 53 12.35 -5.23 13.98
N MET A 54 12.37 -3.90 13.90
CA MET A 54 11.20 -3.13 13.51
C MET A 54 10.83 -3.37 12.05
N LEU A 55 11.82 -3.45 11.16
CA LEU A 55 11.59 -3.79 9.75
C LEU A 55 10.92 -5.16 9.63
N ASN A 56 11.41 -6.17 10.34
CA ASN A 56 10.81 -7.50 10.33
C ASN A 56 9.37 -7.50 10.86
N LYS A 57 9.07 -6.72 11.90
CA LYS A 57 7.68 -6.57 12.39
C LYS A 57 6.77 -6.06 11.28
N VAL A 58 7.18 -5.02 10.54
CA VAL A 58 6.40 -4.47 9.42
C VAL A 58 6.26 -5.49 8.29
N LEU A 59 7.35 -6.16 7.90
CA LEU A 59 7.34 -7.10 6.79
C LEU A 59 6.50 -8.36 7.08
N ASN A 60 6.35 -8.75 8.34
CA ASN A 60 5.56 -9.91 8.76
C ASN A 60 4.06 -9.61 8.89
N ILE A 61 3.62 -8.36 8.70
CA ILE A 61 2.19 -8.05 8.67
C ILE A 61 1.54 -8.82 7.51
N PRO A 62 0.49 -9.62 7.75
CA PRO A 62 -0.13 -10.47 6.73
C PRO A 62 -0.96 -9.68 5.70
N GLU A 63 -1.26 -8.42 5.99
CA GLU A 63 -2.09 -7.57 5.15
C GLU A 63 -1.41 -7.19 3.83
N LEU A 64 -2.24 -6.86 2.82
CA LEU A 64 -1.80 -6.50 1.47
C LEU A 64 -1.33 -5.05 1.43
N PHE A 65 -0.07 -4.82 1.15
CA PHE A 65 0.51 -3.49 0.95
C PHE A 65 1.74 -3.54 0.05
N TYR A 66 2.15 -2.39 -0.46
CA TYR A 66 3.48 -2.19 -1.02
C TYR A 66 4.27 -1.25 -0.12
N THR A 67 5.56 -1.47 -0.06
CA THR A 67 6.48 -0.53 0.59
C THR A 67 6.84 0.59 -0.37
N VAL A 68 7.05 1.80 0.14
CA VAL A 68 7.60 2.91 -0.62
C VAL A 68 9.07 3.06 -0.27
N LEU A 69 9.93 2.97 -1.28
CA LEU A 69 11.37 3.13 -1.13
C LEU A 69 11.84 4.36 -1.91
N THR A 70 12.78 5.09 -1.35
CA THR A 70 13.57 6.08 -2.09
C THR A 70 14.80 5.37 -2.66
N PRO A 71 15.23 5.67 -3.91
CA PRO A 71 16.45 5.10 -4.49
C PRO A 71 17.69 5.50 -3.70
N LYS A 72 18.12 4.64 -2.78
CA LYS A 72 19.29 4.80 -1.90
C LYS A 72 20.01 3.47 -1.72
N ASP A 73 21.28 3.52 -1.35
CA ASP A 73 22.05 2.30 -1.08
C ASP A 73 21.49 1.49 0.07
N GLU A 74 20.90 2.13 1.07
CA GLU A 74 20.18 1.45 2.16
C GLU A 74 18.99 0.66 1.65
N SER A 75 18.14 1.28 0.80
CA SER A 75 17.01 0.63 0.17
C SER A 75 17.45 -0.56 -0.68
N LYS A 76 18.52 -0.40 -1.46
CA LYS A 76 19.11 -1.47 -2.28
C LYS A 76 19.51 -2.69 -1.44
N LYS A 77 20.13 -2.48 -0.28
CA LYS A 77 20.54 -3.57 0.62
C LYS A 77 19.36 -4.39 1.14
N ARG A 78 18.17 -3.80 1.22
CA ARG A 78 16.95 -4.44 1.75
C ARG A 78 16.08 -5.14 0.71
N LEU A 79 16.37 -5.01 -0.58
CA LEU A 79 15.55 -5.60 -1.66
C LEU A 79 15.40 -7.13 -1.53
N SER A 80 16.49 -7.83 -1.17
CA SER A 80 16.43 -9.28 -0.95
C SER A 80 15.54 -9.66 0.23
N GLN A 81 15.56 -8.90 1.32
CA GLN A 81 14.74 -9.12 2.51
C GLN A 81 13.25 -8.89 2.20
N LEU A 82 12.92 -7.80 1.49
CA LEU A 82 11.57 -7.53 1.00
C LEU A 82 11.05 -8.67 0.12
N SER A 83 11.86 -9.11 -0.83
CA SER A 83 11.51 -10.21 -1.74
C SER A 83 11.26 -11.52 -0.99
N LYS A 84 12.11 -11.87 0.00
CA LYS A 84 11.93 -13.06 0.84
C LYS A 84 10.65 -13.00 1.67
N ALA A 85 10.27 -11.82 2.13
CA ALA A 85 9.01 -11.57 2.84
C ALA A 85 7.79 -11.49 1.90
N GLY A 86 7.97 -11.69 0.58
CA GLY A 86 6.89 -11.61 -0.40
C GLY A 86 6.33 -10.20 -0.59
N LYS A 87 7.03 -9.17 -0.13
CA LYS A 87 6.58 -7.78 -0.24
C LYS A 87 7.08 -7.15 -1.53
N ARG A 88 6.18 -6.41 -2.18
CA ARG A 88 6.48 -5.60 -3.36
C ARG A 88 6.71 -4.15 -2.95
N TYR A 89 7.27 -3.36 -3.84
CA TYR A 89 7.57 -1.96 -3.55
C TYR A 89 7.31 -1.04 -4.74
N ALA A 90 7.03 0.22 -4.43
CA ALA A 90 7.05 1.34 -5.33
C ALA A 90 8.28 2.21 -5.01
N LEU A 91 8.75 2.99 -5.99
CA LEU A 91 9.83 3.95 -5.78
C LEU A 91 9.29 5.37 -5.72
N LEU A 92 9.72 6.13 -4.72
CA LEU A 92 9.50 7.57 -4.64
C LEU A 92 10.69 8.29 -5.25
N LEU A 93 10.42 9.13 -6.24
CA LEU A 93 11.38 10.05 -6.84
C LEU A 93 11.10 11.46 -6.29
N ASP A 94 12.05 11.99 -5.57
CA ASP A 94 12.00 13.32 -4.97
C ASP A 94 13.37 14.00 -5.00
N ASP A 95 13.46 15.22 -4.48
CA ASP A 95 14.70 16.00 -4.42
C ASP A 95 15.66 15.51 -3.33
N ASN A 96 15.22 14.59 -2.44
CA ASN A 96 16.00 14.07 -1.32
C ASN A 96 16.91 12.89 -1.70
N ILE A 97 16.94 12.50 -2.97
CA ILE A 97 17.86 11.48 -3.45
C ILE A 97 19.28 12.08 -3.47
N THR A 98 20.13 11.62 -2.56
CA THR A 98 21.49 12.14 -2.36
C THR A 98 22.55 11.36 -3.13
N GLU A 99 22.34 10.08 -3.39
CA GLU A 99 23.27 9.19 -4.07
C GLU A 99 23.45 9.59 -5.53
N LEU A 100 24.68 9.95 -5.90
CA LEU A 100 25.02 10.50 -7.23
C LEU A 100 24.58 9.61 -8.41
N ASN A 101 24.53 8.30 -8.20
CA ASN A 101 24.11 7.36 -9.23
C ASN A 101 22.58 7.37 -9.45
N PHE A 102 21.81 7.69 -8.42
CA PHE A 102 20.36 7.70 -8.45
C PHE A 102 19.78 9.11 -8.52
N LYS A 103 20.58 10.12 -8.19
CA LYS A 103 20.11 11.51 -8.13
C LYS A 103 19.61 11.97 -9.49
N LEU A 104 18.42 12.55 -9.45
CA LEU A 104 17.83 13.31 -10.55
C LEU A 104 17.84 14.79 -10.15
N SER A 105 18.24 15.67 -11.07
CA SER A 105 18.31 17.10 -10.79
C SER A 105 18.08 17.90 -12.06
N SER A 106 17.36 19.01 -11.96
CA SER A 106 17.17 19.98 -13.04
C SER A 106 18.47 20.52 -13.62
N ARG A 107 19.53 20.51 -12.82
CA ARG A 107 20.86 21.01 -13.22
C ARG A 107 21.70 19.99 -13.99
N TYR A 108 21.23 18.76 -14.14
CA TYR A 108 21.97 17.72 -14.84
C TYR A 108 21.75 17.80 -16.36
N SER A 109 22.77 17.39 -17.13
CA SER A 109 22.60 17.16 -18.56
C SER A 109 21.64 16.01 -18.82
N ASP A 110 21.03 16.01 -19.98
CA ASP A 110 20.10 14.96 -20.40
C ASP A 110 20.71 13.57 -20.34
N ASP A 111 21.98 13.44 -20.74
CA ASP A 111 22.71 12.16 -20.69
C ASP A 111 22.93 11.69 -19.26
N LYS A 112 23.22 12.61 -18.33
CA LYS A 112 23.34 12.27 -16.91
C LYS A 112 22.02 11.81 -16.34
N ILE A 113 20.90 12.46 -16.68
CA ILE A 113 19.55 12.06 -16.28
C ILE A 113 19.23 10.66 -16.81
N LYS A 114 19.43 10.41 -18.12
CA LYS A 114 19.22 9.10 -18.75
C LYS A 114 20.03 8.01 -18.05
N LYS A 115 21.31 8.32 -17.72
CA LYS A 115 22.18 7.39 -16.99
C LYS A 115 21.65 7.10 -15.58
N SER A 116 21.24 8.11 -14.83
CA SER A 116 20.66 7.93 -13.49
C SER A 116 19.36 7.11 -13.55
N ILE A 117 18.48 7.37 -14.51
CA ILE A 117 17.25 6.58 -14.69
C ILE A 117 17.58 5.12 -15.02
N LYS A 118 18.53 4.88 -15.91
CA LYS A 118 18.98 3.51 -16.24
C LYS A 118 19.49 2.78 -15.00
N GLU A 119 20.24 3.47 -14.16
CA GLU A 119 20.78 2.91 -12.90
C GLU A 119 19.68 2.63 -11.88
N ILE A 120 18.74 3.55 -11.71
CA ILE A 120 17.57 3.36 -10.83
C ILE A 120 16.78 2.13 -11.29
N VAL A 121 16.37 2.09 -12.55
CA VAL A 121 15.54 0.99 -13.08
C VAL A 121 16.30 -0.33 -13.04
N GLY A 122 17.59 -0.34 -13.34
CA GLY A 122 18.42 -1.54 -13.28
C GLY A 122 18.62 -2.07 -11.86
N THR A 123 18.79 -1.18 -10.88
CA THR A 123 18.95 -1.56 -9.47
C THR A 123 17.64 -2.00 -8.84
N PHE A 124 16.56 -1.29 -9.14
CA PHE A 124 15.23 -1.51 -8.55
C PHE A 124 14.25 -2.14 -9.55
N TYR A 125 14.71 -3.12 -10.32
CA TYR A 125 13.99 -3.71 -11.47
C TYR A 125 12.64 -4.35 -11.12
N ASN A 126 12.41 -4.70 -9.84
CA ASN A 126 11.14 -5.26 -9.35
C ASN A 126 10.17 -4.20 -8.80
N ALA A 127 10.47 -2.91 -8.93
CA ALA A 127 9.55 -1.86 -8.55
C ALA A 127 8.28 -1.95 -9.42
N VAL A 128 7.10 -1.93 -8.78
CA VAL A 128 5.83 -2.11 -9.48
C VAL A 128 5.43 -0.86 -10.26
N PHE A 129 5.66 0.29 -9.69
CA PHE A 129 5.47 1.61 -10.30
C PHE A 129 6.34 2.64 -9.57
N PHE A 130 6.43 3.83 -10.13
CA PHE A 130 7.16 4.94 -9.53
C PHE A 130 6.17 6.03 -9.11
N ILE A 131 6.50 6.72 -8.03
CA ILE A 131 5.79 7.88 -7.50
C ILE A 131 6.70 9.08 -7.70
N ILE A 132 6.20 10.19 -8.22
CA ILE A 132 6.89 11.47 -8.22
C ILE A 132 6.24 12.40 -7.21
N ASP A 133 7.06 13.07 -6.40
CA ASP A 133 6.55 14.19 -5.61
C ASP A 133 6.34 15.38 -6.54
N ASP A 134 5.07 15.65 -6.84
CA ASP A 134 4.67 16.72 -7.75
C ASP A 134 4.73 18.12 -7.11
N ARG A 135 5.30 18.23 -5.90
CA ARG A 135 5.70 19.47 -5.25
C ARG A 135 7.23 19.66 -5.23
N SER A 136 7.97 18.76 -5.87
CA SER A 136 9.42 18.80 -5.94
C SER A 136 9.92 19.72 -7.06
N ASP A 137 11.09 20.34 -6.88
CA ASP A 137 11.78 21.11 -7.94
C ASP A 137 12.04 20.26 -9.19
N LEU A 138 12.18 18.95 -8.99
CA LEU A 138 12.37 17.99 -10.08
C LEU A 138 11.14 17.94 -10.99
N PHE A 139 9.94 17.88 -10.41
CA PHE A 139 8.69 17.83 -11.15
C PHE A 139 8.41 19.14 -11.91
N GLU A 140 8.69 20.29 -11.30
CA GLU A 140 8.51 21.60 -11.91
C GLU A 140 9.57 21.95 -12.96
N SER A 141 10.63 21.14 -13.06
CA SER A 141 11.75 21.42 -13.95
C SER A 141 11.47 21.07 -15.41
N GLU A 142 12.17 21.77 -16.33
CA GLU A 142 12.20 21.45 -17.77
C GLU A 142 12.69 20.02 -18.07
N LYS A 143 13.30 19.35 -17.09
CA LYS A 143 13.83 17.99 -17.22
C LYS A 143 12.77 16.91 -16.95
N PHE A 144 11.66 17.26 -16.34
CA PHE A 144 10.62 16.28 -16.00
C PHE A 144 10.03 15.56 -17.23
N PRO A 145 9.73 16.21 -18.37
CA PRO A 145 9.27 15.52 -19.58
C PRO A 145 10.26 14.45 -20.08
N LEU A 146 11.56 14.72 -19.98
CA LEU A 146 12.60 13.75 -20.32
C LEU A 146 12.54 12.54 -19.39
N ILE A 147 12.44 12.77 -18.06
CA ILE A 147 12.35 11.72 -17.05
C ILE A 147 11.13 10.84 -17.31
N GLN A 148 9.97 11.46 -17.52
CA GLN A 148 8.72 10.75 -17.82
C GLN A 148 8.84 9.90 -19.09
N SER A 149 9.40 10.48 -20.17
CA SER A 149 9.63 9.77 -21.44
C SER A 149 10.56 8.56 -21.26
N GLU A 150 11.66 8.72 -20.52
CA GLU A 150 12.62 7.64 -20.30
C GLU A 150 12.08 6.51 -19.43
N LEU A 151 11.23 6.81 -18.44
CA LEU A 151 10.53 5.81 -17.64
C LEU A 151 9.48 5.08 -18.49
N LEU A 152 8.70 5.82 -19.28
CA LEU A 152 7.68 5.24 -20.16
C LEU A 152 8.28 4.29 -21.20
N LYS A 153 9.41 4.65 -21.81
CA LYS A 153 10.15 3.76 -22.76
C LYS A 153 10.55 2.42 -22.13
N ARG A 154 10.66 2.37 -20.79
CA ARG A 154 11.01 1.16 -20.03
C ARG A 154 9.78 0.47 -19.45
N GLY A 155 8.57 0.92 -19.84
CA GLY A 155 7.32 0.37 -19.34
C GLY A 155 7.01 0.70 -17.89
N ILE A 156 7.70 1.70 -17.30
CA ILE A 156 7.49 2.10 -15.91
C ILE A 156 6.29 3.06 -15.83
N LYS A 157 5.29 2.68 -15.07
CA LYS A 157 4.16 3.55 -14.72
C LYS A 157 4.60 4.58 -13.69
N LEU A 158 4.30 5.85 -13.95
CA LEU A 158 4.54 6.96 -13.03
C LEU A 158 3.21 7.51 -12.50
N THR A 159 3.10 7.69 -11.19
CA THR A 159 1.96 8.34 -10.53
C THR A 159 2.42 9.55 -9.72
N LEU A 160 1.52 10.52 -9.52
CA LEU A 160 1.80 11.73 -8.74
C LEU A 160 1.49 11.49 -7.27
N SER A 161 2.28 12.06 -6.37
CA SER A 161 2.04 11.98 -4.92
C SER A 161 0.72 12.62 -4.51
N SER A 162 0.30 13.71 -5.17
CA SER A 162 -0.98 14.39 -4.93
C SER A 162 -2.23 13.55 -5.25
N LYS A 163 -2.09 12.46 -6.01
CA LYS A 163 -3.19 11.52 -6.29
C LYS A 163 -3.37 10.46 -5.21
N LEU A 164 -2.50 10.46 -4.21
CA LEU A 164 -2.49 9.51 -3.11
C LEU A 164 -3.00 10.21 -1.85
N GLU A 165 -3.86 9.54 -1.11
CA GLU A 165 -4.25 10.01 0.22
C GLU A 165 -3.09 9.76 1.18
N THR A 166 -2.81 10.69 2.08
CA THR A 166 -1.73 10.53 3.07
C THR A 166 -2.28 10.62 4.48
N LEU A 167 -2.00 9.61 5.28
CA LEU A 167 -2.30 9.62 6.70
C LEU A 167 -1.10 10.18 7.47
N THR A 168 -1.30 11.30 8.14
CA THR A 168 -0.27 11.97 8.94
C THR A 168 -0.69 12.03 10.40
N SER A 169 -0.01 11.35 11.31
CA SER A 169 -0.40 11.16 12.71
C SER A 169 0.20 12.15 13.71
N SER A 170 0.68 13.33 13.29
CA SER A 170 1.50 14.23 14.11
C SER A 170 0.86 14.76 15.41
N LYS A 171 -0.48 14.74 15.56
CA LYS A 171 -1.18 15.26 16.76
C LYS A 171 -2.37 14.42 17.22
N VAL A 172 -2.81 13.48 16.42
CA VAL A 172 -3.96 12.61 16.66
C VAL A 172 -3.48 11.18 16.46
N ASN A 173 -3.99 10.27 17.24
CA ASN A 173 -3.71 8.84 17.13
C ASN A 173 -3.93 8.35 15.69
N ALA A 174 -3.06 7.48 15.20
CA ALA A 174 -3.16 6.88 13.87
C ALA A 174 -4.48 6.12 13.66
N GLU A 175 -5.00 5.48 14.71
CA GLU A 175 -6.28 4.78 14.69
C GLU A 175 -7.44 5.72 14.38
N ASP A 176 -7.54 6.83 15.12
CA ASP A 176 -8.65 7.79 14.94
C ASP A 176 -8.64 8.37 13.53
N LYS A 177 -7.46 8.73 13.02
CA LYS A 177 -7.33 9.23 11.65
C LYS A 177 -7.66 8.18 10.60
N PHE A 178 -7.30 6.94 10.85
CA PHE A 178 -7.67 5.86 9.96
C PHE A 178 -9.18 5.61 9.97
N GLN A 179 -9.82 5.68 11.13
CA GLN A 179 -11.26 5.60 11.25
C GLN A 179 -11.95 6.73 10.47
N ASP A 180 -11.49 7.98 10.66
CA ASP A 180 -11.99 9.14 9.93
C ASP A 180 -11.82 8.97 8.41
N PHE A 181 -10.64 8.52 7.96
CA PHE A 181 -10.41 8.20 6.56
C PHE A 181 -11.40 7.15 6.04
N MET A 182 -11.59 6.04 6.76
CA MET A 182 -12.51 4.97 6.36
C MET A 182 -13.96 5.44 6.24
N LEU A 183 -14.40 6.40 7.06
CA LEU A 183 -15.72 7.02 6.95
C LEU A 183 -15.89 7.83 5.64
N THR A 184 -14.81 8.32 5.04
CA THR A 184 -14.84 9.04 3.75
C THR A 184 -14.95 8.09 2.55
N VAL A 185 -14.58 6.82 2.70
CA VAL A 185 -14.53 5.85 1.61
C VAL A 185 -15.92 5.34 1.30
N LYS A 186 -16.48 5.78 0.18
CA LYS A 186 -17.84 5.44 -0.27
C LYS A 186 -17.83 4.17 -1.13
N LYS A 187 -19.04 3.66 -1.41
CA LYS A 187 -19.23 2.56 -2.34
C LYS A 187 -18.63 2.92 -3.71
N ASN A 188 -17.88 1.99 -4.28
CA ASN A 188 -17.13 2.09 -5.55
C ASN A 188 -15.93 3.04 -5.53
N ASP A 189 -15.61 3.69 -4.41
CA ASP A 189 -14.34 4.40 -4.31
C ASP A 189 -13.17 3.41 -4.34
N GLU A 190 -12.10 3.80 -5.01
CA GLU A 190 -10.81 3.12 -4.98
C GLU A 190 -9.78 4.11 -4.45
N LYS A 191 -9.32 3.91 -3.24
CA LYS A 191 -8.39 4.80 -2.54
C LYS A 191 -7.06 4.13 -2.28
N VAL A 192 -5.98 4.89 -2.46
CA VAL A 192 -4.63 4.46 -2.10
C VAL A 192 -4.16 5.35 -0.96
N LEU A 193 -3.93 4.76 0.20
CA LEU A 193 -3.50 5.44 1.41
C LEU A 193 -2.00 5.23 1.63
N VAL A 194 -1.26 6.34 1.69
CA VAL A 194 0.14 6.36 2.12
C VAL A 194 0.17 6.51 3.64
N VAL A 195 0.90 5.66 4.31
CA VAL A 195 0.99 5.61 5.76
C VAL A 195 2.42 5.28 6.18
N SER A 196 2.91 5.87 7.28
CA SER A 196 4.22 5.53 7.83
C SER A 196 4.26 4.08 8.34
N ALA A 197 5.44 3.45 8.35
CA ALA A 197 5.60 2.09 8.86
C ALA A 197 5.13 1.95 10.32
N ASN A 198 5.38 2.96 11.15
CA ASN A 198 4.96 2.97 12.55
C ASN A 198 3.43 3.02 12.69
N ASP A 199 2.78 3.91 11.94
CA ASP A 199 1.33 4.02 11.96
C ASP A 199 0.67 2.76 11.39
N TYR A 200 1.29 2.15 10.35
CA TYR A 200 0.75 0.95 9.73
C TYR A 200 0.74 -0.27 10.66
N LEU A 201 1.71 -0.39 11.55
CA LEU A 201 1.70 -1.43 12.59
C LEU A 201 0.39 -1.39 13.40
N THR A 202 -0.01 -0.21 13.83
CA THR A 202 -1.25 0.00 14.59
C THR A 202 -2.50 -0.20 13.72
N ILE A 203 -2.53 0.42 12.54
CA ILE A 203 -3.69 0.36 11.62
C ILE A 203 -3.95 -1.07 11.12
N SER A 204 -2.92 -1.86 10.91
CA SER A 204 -3.05 -3.21 10.38
C SER A 204 -3.93 -4.12 11.25
N GLU A 205 -4.00 -3.87 12.55
CA GLU A 205 -4.84 -4.61 13.50
C GLU A 205 -6.35 -4.30 13.32
N LEU A 206 -6.68 -3.13 12.74
CA LEU A 206 -8.06 -2.72 12.51
C LEU A 206 -8.62 -3.26 11.17
N ILE A 207 -7.76 -3.56 10.20
CA ILE A 207 -8.16 -3.97 8.85
C ILE A 207 -9.16 -5.16 8.84
N PRO A 208 -8.96 -6.23 9.65
CA PRO A 208 -9.91 -7.34 9.67
C PRO A 208 -11.34 -6.93 10.03
N SER A 209 -11.51 -5.94 10.91
CA SER A 209 -12.83 -5.42 11.31
C SER A 209 -13.52 -4.71 10.15
N TYR A 210 -12.79 -3.88 9.41
CA TYR A 210 -13.33 -3.21 8.22
C TYR A 210 -13.67 -4.20 7.09
N ARG A 211 -12.86 -5.24 6.91
CA ARG A 211 -13.15 -6.31 5.94
C ARG A 211 -14.46 -7.03 6.27
N LYS A 212 -14.74 -7.29 7.55
CA LYS A 212 -15.99 -7.94 7.99
C LYS A 212 -17.25 -7.12 7.66
N ILE A 213 -17.14 -5.80 7.66
CA ILE A 213 -18.28 -4.92 7.32
C ILE A 213 -18.39 -4.62 5.83
N GLY A 214 -17.42 -5.08 4.99
CA GLY A 214 -17.56 -5.07 3.53
C GLY A 214 -16.58 -4.20 2.76
N TYR A 215 -15.58 -3.57 3.41
CA TYR A 215 -14.49 -2.93 2.70
C TYR A 215 -13.58 -3.97 2.04
N LYS A 216 -13.06 -3.63 0.86
CA LYS A 216 -12.08 -4.45 0.15
C LYS A 216 -10.70 -3.88 0.32
N PHE A 217 -9.74 -4.75 0.59
CA PHE A 217 -8.32 -4.40 0.68
C PHE A 217 -7.56 -5.16 -0.38
N ILE A 218 -6.89 -4.43 -1.28
CA ILE A 218 -6.18 -4.99 -2.44
C ILE A 218 -4.79 -4.38 -2.57
N TYR A 219 -3.99 -4.88 -3.48
CA TYR A 219 -2.68 -4.28 -3.74
C TYR A 219 -2.81 -2.92 -4.45
N PRO A 220 -1.94 -1.93 -4.11
CA PRO A 220 -1.93 -0.61 -4.76
C PRO A 220 -1.79 -0.67 -6.29
N GLY A 221 -1.02 -1.65 -6.78
CA GLY A 221 -0.85 -1.85 -8.22
C GLY A 221 -2.17 -2.14 -8.94
N ASP A 222 -3.12 -2.78 -8.27
CA ASP A 222 -4.43 -3.08 -8.84
C ASP A 222 -5.30 -1.83 -9.03
N ILE A 223 -5.01 -0.75 -8.32
CA ILE A 223 -5.67 0.55 -8.49
C ILE A 223 -4.88 1.44 -9.45
N ILE A 224 -3.56 1.58 -9.22
CA ILE A 224 -2.72 2.56 -9.92
C ILE A 224 -2.42 2.13 -11.35
N ILE A 225 -2.21 0.83 -11.61
CA ILE A 225 -1.80 0.35 -12.94
C ILE A 225 -3.00 0.18 -13.88
N LYS A 226 -4.17 -0.15 -13.36
CA LYS A 226 -5.40 -0.32 -14.17
C LYS A 226 -5.95 1.01 -14.74
N ARG A 227 -5.55 2.12 -14.16
CA ARG A 227 -5.93 3.46 -14.65
C ARG A 227 -4.88 3.90 -15.69
#